data_2123626a7270ccbc631554b1e55717fb
#
_entry.id   2123626a7270ccbc631554b1e55717fb
#
_cell.length_a   1.000
_cell.length_b   1.000
_cell.length_c   1.000
_cell.angle_alpha   90.00
_cell.angle_beta   90.00
_cell.angle_gamma   90.00
#
_symmetry.space_group_name_H-M   'P 1'
#
loop_
_entity.id
_entity.type
_entity.pdbx_description
1 polymer ?
#
loop_
_entity_poly.entity_id
_entity_poly.type
_entity_poly.pdbx_seq_one_letter_code
_entity_poly.pdbx_strand_id
1 'polypeptide(L)'
;MGAFRNARLHTENVYLIESHVFGTTCARVGCMPSKLLIAAAEARHHALHTDPFGVHLDKSSISVNGEEVMNRVKSERDRFVGFVLEDVEAWPAERRIMGQAKFIDEHTVQIDDHTQIRAERIVIATGSRPIVLPQWQSLGDRLVINDDVFSWDTLPESVAVFGTGVIGLELGQALSRLGVRVEMFGLGGLIGGISDPVVQEDATAIFGQEIPLHLNAQTETRLNDKGQVEVAWTQDGESGVFTADYLLAAIGRRPNVDNIGLENLNLEKDARGVPVANPRTMQTSIPHIFIAGDASNQLPLLHEAADQGKIAGENAGRYPDIRDGLRRSMIGVVFSNPQIISVGARFAQLEKEYGSTLVAGQVSFRNQGRSRVMLVNQGSLRVYADRETGRFLGAEGVGPALEHIAHLLAWAHQQHMTVPQMLDMPFYHPVIEEGLRTALRDVAANLA
;
A
#
# COMPACT_ATOMS: atom_id res chain seq x y z
N MET A 1 10.42 -2.36 15.30
CA MET A 1 11.08 -1.06 15.67
C MET A 1 10.16 -0.16 16.50
N GLY A 2 8.97 0.24 16.04
CA GLY A 2 8.07 1.09 16.82
C GLY A 2 7.74 0.53 18.21
N ALA A 3 7.36 -0.73 18.29
CA ALA A 3 7.07 -1.38 19.58
C ALA A 3 8.29 -1.41 20.52
N PHE A 4 9.46 -1.74 20.01
CA PHE A 4 10.69 -1.74 20.80
C PHE A 4 11.01 -0.38 21.42
N ARG A 5 10.98 0.69 20.61
CA ARG A 5 11.24 2.07 21.11
C ARG A 5 10.25 2.49 22.19
N ASN A 6 8.96 2.20 21.97
CA ASN A 6 7.93 2.64 22.90
C ASN A 6 7.88 1.80 24.18
N ALA A 7 8.18 0.49 24.12
CA ALA A 7 8.33 -0.33 25.32
C ALA A 7 9.50 0.15 26.20
N ARG A 8 10.61 0.57 25.59
CA ARG A 8 11.79 1.09 26.29
C ARG A 8 11.55 2.41 27.05
N LEU A 9 10.47 3.12 26.78
CA LEU A 9 10.08 4.28 27.60
C LEU A 9 9.65 3.87 29.02
N HIS A 10 9.36 2.58 29.24
CA HIS A 10 8.82 2.07 30.50
C HIS A 10 9.69 1.00 31.16
N THR A 11 10.58 0.35 30.42
CA THR A 11 11.48 -0.68 30.92
C THR A 11 12.73 -0.77 30.04
N GLU A 12 13.88 -1.05 30.64
CA GLU A 12 15.12 -1.27 29.90
C GLU A 12 15.26 -2.73 29.39
N ASN A 13 14.49 -3.67 29.96
CA ASN A 13 14.55 -5.09 29.61
C ASN A 13 13.71 -5.42 28.38
N VAL A 14 14.05 -4.83 27.23
CA VAL A 14 13.38 -5.07 25.94
C VAL A 14 14.38 -5.66 24.95
N TYR A 15 13.99 -6.74 24.29
CA TYR A 15 14.78 -7.41 23.26
C TYR A 15 14.08 -7.27 21.91
N LEU A 16 14.84 -7.05 20.83
CA LEU A 16 14.40 -7.13 19.46
C LEU A 16 14.95 -8.39 18.83
N ILE A 17 14.06 -9.22 18.28
CA ILE A 17 14.43 -10.43 17.56
C ILE A 17 14.10 -10.23 16.09
N GLU A 18 15.04 -10.51 15.21
CA GLU A 18 14.87 -10.40 13.74
C GLU A 18 15.42 -11.66 13.07
N SER A 19 14.62 -12.25 12.18
CA SER A 19 15.00 -13.51 11.53
C SER A 19 15.88 -13.34 10.29
N HIS A 20 15.92 -12.13 9.70
CA HIS A 20 16.67 -11.90 8.46
C HIS A 20 17.62 -10.70 8.59
N VAL A 21 17.18 -9.52 8.19
CA VAL A 21 18.00 -8.32 8.23
C VAL A 21 17.23 -7.20 8.92
N PHE A 22 17.90 -6.46 9.76
CA PHE A 22 17.30 -5.25 10.33
C PHE A 22 16.95 -4.24 9.25
N GLY A 23 15.93 -3.46 9.49
CA GLY A 23 15.39 -2.47 8.59
C GLY A 23 13.87 -2.63 8.48
N THR A 24 13.26 -1.90 7.57
CA THR A 24 11.82 -1.98 7.34
C THR A 24 11.52 -2.40 5.91
N THR A 25 10.43 -3.12 5.69
CA THR A 25 9.92 -3.44 4.36
C THR A 25 9.82 -2.17 3.50
N CYS A 26 9.30 -1.07 4.07
CA CYS A 26 9.12 0.20 3.37
C CYS A 26 10.45 0.76 2.82
N ALA A 27 11.52 0.81 3.61
CA ALA A 27 12.80 1.35 3.18
C ALA A 27 13.52 0.43 2.19
N ARG A 28 13.48 -0.90 2.45
CA ARG A 28 14.24 -1.88 1.66
C ARG A 28 13.59 -2.27 0.35
N VAL A 29 12.31 -2.64 0.39
CA VAL A 29 11.63 -3.35 -0.70
C VAL A 29 10.19 -2.89 -0.92
N GLY A 30 9.85 -1.70 -0.44
CA GLY A 30 8.48 -1.17 -0.50
C GLY A 30 8.42 0.28 -0.97
N CYS A 31 7.95 1.16 -0.08
CA CYS A 31 7.58 2.53 -0.40
C CYS A 31 8.72 3.35 -1.02
N MET A 32 9.94 3.28 -0.46
CA MET A 32 11.03 4.15 -0.93
C MET A 32 11.55 3.73 -2.31
N PRO A 33 11.94 2.48 -2.56
CA PRO A 33 12.41 2.11 -3.88
C PRO A 33 11.34 2.20 -4.97
N SER A 34 10.05 1.95 -4.66
CA SER A 34 8.98 2.13 -5.64
C SER A 34 8.84 3.60 -6.06
N LYS A 35 8.93 4.57 -5.14
CA LYS A 35 8.86 6.00 -5.46
C LYS A 35 10.08 6.49 -6.22
N LEU A 36 11.25 5.90 -5.98
CA LEU A 36 12.45 6.19 -6.78
C LEU A 36 12.30 5.71 -8.24
N LEU A 37 11.70 4.54 -8.44
CA LEU A 37 11.39 4.02 -9.79
C LEU A 37 10.32 4.86 -10.48
N ILE A 38 9.23 5.20 -9.77
CA ILE A 38 8.15 6.06 -10.27
C ILE A 38 8.71 7.43 -10.68
N ALA A 39 9.61 8.02 -9.89
CA ALA A 39 10.21 9.33 -10.24
C ALA A 39 10.99 9.29 -11.56
N ALA A 40 11.71 8.20 -11.85
CA ALA A 40 12.38 8.02 -13.14
C ALA A 40 11.36 7.85 -14.28
N ALA A 41 10.29 7.09 -14.04
CA ALA A 41 9.19 6.90 -14.99
C ALA A 41 8.48 8.21 -15.33
N GLU A 42 8.17 9.03 -14.32
CA GLU A 42 7.55 10.35 -14.49
C GLU A 42 8.47 11.32 -15.29
N ALA A 43 9.78 11.28 -15.04
CA ALA A 43 10.72 12.12 -15.80
C ALA A 43 10.65 11.82 -17.31
N ARG A 44 10.64 10.54 -17.70
CA ARG A 44 10.47 10.14 -19.11
C ARG A 44 9.07 10.50 -19.62
N HIS A 45 8.02 10.21 -18.84
CA HIS A 45 6.64 10.50 -19.22
C HIS A 45 6.45 12.01 -19.51
N HIS A 46 6.93 12.88 -18.64
CA HIS A 46 6.86 14.34 -18.85
C HIS A 46 7.61 14.77 -20.10
N ALA A 47 8.82 14.24 -20.33
CA ALA A 47 9.60 14.58 -21.52
C ALA A 47 8.89 14.19 -22.84
N LEU A 48 8.12 13.10 -22.84
CA LEU A 48 7.35 12.65 -24.01
C LEU A 48 6.06 13.45 -24.24
N HIS A 49 5.58 14.23 -23.26
CA HIS A 49 4.26 14.90 -23.28
C HIS A 49 4.36 16.41 -23.18
N THR A 50 5.40 17.03 -23.76
CA THR A 50 5.61 18.49 -23.74
C THR A 50 4.94 19.25 -24.89
N ASP A 51 4.61 18.57 -26.00
CA ASP A 51 4.06 19.21 -27.21
C ASP A 51 2.80 20.04 -26.96
N PRO A 52 1.82 19.63 -26.14
CA PRO A 52 0.63 20.42 -25.88
C PRO A 52 0.91 21.77 -25.19
N PHE A 53 2.10 21.94 -24.58
CA PHE A 53 2.55 23.22 -24.01
C PHE A 53 3.31 24.10 -25.04
N GLY A 54 3.45 23.65 -26.29
CA GLY A 54 4.26 24.31 -27.30
C GLY A 54 5.78 24.10 -27.11
N VAL A 55 6.18 23.17 -26.25
CA VAL A 55 7.59 22.79 -26.05
C VAL A 55 7.87 21.49 -26.80
N HIS A 56 8.61 21.59 -27.89
CA HIS A 56 8.88 20.48 -28.79
C HIS A 56 10.25 19.85 -28.50
N LEU A 57 10.26 18.58 -28.15
CA LEU A 57 11.46 17.78 -27.99
C LEU A 57 11.52 16.72 -29.08
N ASP A 58 12.73 16.38 -29.52
CA ASP A 58 12.93 15.22 -30.37
C ASP A 58 12.72 13.93 -29.54
N LYS A 59 11.52 13.36 -29.64
CA LYS A 59 11.13 12.17 -28.89
C LYS A 59 11.98 10.94 -29.23
N SER A 60 12.54 10.91 -30.44
CA SER A 60 13.42 9.82 -30.88
C SER A 60 14.78 9.82 -30.15
N SER A 61 15.18 10.96 -29.61
CA SER A 61 16.40 11.12 -28.82
C SER A 61 16.22 10.81 -27.34
N ILE A 62 14.97 10.65 -26.86
CA ILE A 62 14.66 10.33 -25.47
C ILE A 62 14.88 8.84 -25.25
N SER A 63 15.98 8.48 -24.60
CA SER A 63 16.32 7.10 -24.26
C SER A 63 16.27 6.85 -22.77
N VAL A 64 16.04 5.60 -22.39
CA VAL A 64 16.14 5.13 -21.00
C VAL A 64 17.33 4.20 -20.88
N ASN A 65 18.27 4.55 -20.04
CA ASN A 65 19.34 3.64 -19.63
C ASN A 65 18.86 2.87 -18.39
N GLY A 66 18.43 1.62 -18.58
CA GLY A 66 17.87 0.81 -17.51
C GLY A 66 18.85 0.52 -16.37
N GLU A 67 20.14 0.41 -16.68
CA GLU A 67 21.18 0.21 -15.67
C GLU A 67 21.35 1.47 -14.79
N GLU A 68 21.38 2.66 -15.36
CA GLU A 68 21.46 3.91 -14.59
C GLU A 68 20.22 4.13 -13.72
N VAL A 69 19.01 3.81 -14.24
CA VAL A 69 17.78 3.87 -13.47
C VAL A 69 17.86 2.96 -12.24
N MET A 70 18.24 1.70 -12.44
CA MET A 70 18.29 0.73 -11.33
C MET A 70 19.44 1.01 -10.36
N ASN A 71 20.57 1.53 -10.83
CA ASN A 71 21.67 1.95 -9.96
C ASN A 71 21.25 3.13 -9.06
N ARG A 72 20.51 4.11 -9.60
CA ARG A 72 19.93 5.19 -8.78
C ARG A 72 18.93 4.65 -7.76
N VAL A 73 18.02 3.74 -8.15
CA VAL A 73 17.07 3.11 -7.24
C VAL A 73 17.80 2.39 -6.10
N LYS A 74 18.83 1.58 -6.41
CA LYS A 74 19.60 0.83 -5.42
C LYS A 74 20.38 1.76 -4.49
N SER A 75 21.10 2.75 -5.02
CA SER A 75 21.93 3.65 -4.21
C SER A 75 21.13 4.50 -3.22
N GLU A 76 20.03 5.10 -3.68
CA GLU A 76 19.18 5.91 -2.80
C GLU A 76 18.37 5.04 -1.81
N ARG A 77 17.90 3.85 -2.22
CA ARG A 77 17.30 2.87 -1.31
C ARG A 77 18.28 2.52 -0.18
N ASP A 78 19.53 2.21 -0.52
CA ASP A 78 20.53 1.80 0.46
C ASP A 78 20.87 2.94 1.42
N ARG A 79 20.86 4.19 0.94
CA ARG A 79 20.95 5.38 1.79
C ARG A 79 19.80 5.46 2.79
N PHE A 80 18.53 5.29 2.35
CA PHE A 80 17.38 5.28 3.28
C PHE A 80 17.44 4.12 4.26
N VAL A 81 17.89 2.94 3.83
CA VAL A 81 18.13 1.79 4.69
C VAL A 81 19.21 2.10 5.72
N GLY A 82 20.28 2.79 5.32
CA GLY A 82 21.37 3.23 6.21
C GLY A 82 20.85 4.00 7.42
N PHE A 83 19.99 4.99 7.23
CA PHE A 83 19.39 5.75 8.35
C PHE A 83 18.59 4.88 9.31
N VAL A 84 17.90 3.85 8.79
CA VAL A 84 17.16 2.91 9.63
C VAL A 84 18.11 2.01 10.42
N LEU A 85 19.21 1.58 9.80
CA LEU A 85 20.23 0.75 10.44
C LEU A 85 20.99 1.51 11.51
N GLU A 86 21.43 2.75 11.25
CA GLU A 86 22.09 3.62 12.23
C GLU A 86 21.27 3.72 13.53
N ASP A 87 19.95 3.88 13.40
CA ASP A 87 19.05 3.96 14.53
C ASP A 87 18.94 2.60 15.28
N VAL A 88 18.89 1.48 14.55
CA VAL A 88 18.92 0.14 15.17
C VAL A 88 20.26 -0.16 15.82
N GLU A 89 21.36 0.22 15.19
CA GLU A 89 22.72 0.01 15.69
C GLU A 89 23.04 0.81 16.93
N ALA A 90 22.37 1.95 17.12
CA ALA A 90 22.46 2.73 18.35
C ALA A 90 21.85 2.01 19.57
N TRP A 91 21.12 0.93 19.37
CA TRP A 91 20.58 0.11 20.48
C TRP A 91 21.64 -0.85 20.99
N PRO A 92 21.62 -1.20 22.31
CA PRO A 92 22.58 -2.14 22.86
C PRO A 92 22.65 -3.48 22.09
N ALA A 93 23.82 -3.93 21.74
CA ALA A 93 24.00 -5.11 20.89
C ALA A 93 23.39 -6.38 21.50
N GLU A 94 23.48 -6.50 22.84
CA GLU A 94 22.91 -7.61 23.61
C GLU A 94 21.38 -7.63 23.62
N ARG A 95 20.73 -6.55 23.16
CA ARG A 95 19.28 -6.44 23.04
C ARG A 95 18.76 -6.73 21.62
N ARG A 96 19.67 -6.95 20.67
CA ARG A 96 19.38 -7.27 19.27
C ARG A 96 19.78 -8.72 18.99
N ILE A 97 18.80 -9.58 18.79
CA ILE A 97 19.05 -11.01 18.59
C ILE A 97 18.65 -11.37 17.17
N MET A 98 19.57 -11.99 16.45
CA MET A 98 19.31 -12.57 15.14
C MET A 98 18.84 -14.00 15.28
N GLY A 99 17.79 -14.38 14.56
CA GLY A 99 17.29 -15.74 14.47
C GLY A 99 15.76 -15.82 14.40
N GLN A 100 15.27 -16.98 13.99
CA GLN A 100 13.84 -17.26 13.84
C GLN A 100 13.22 -17.56 15.22
N ALA A 101 12.31 -16.68 15.65
CA ALA A 101 11.60 -16.82 16.92
C ALA A 101 10.39 -17.74 16.79
N LYS A 102 10.20 -18.64 17.76
CA LYS A 102 9.01 -19.51 17.89
C LYS A 102 8.54 -19.59 19.33
N PHE A 103 7.24 -19.50 19.56
CA PHE A 103 6.65 -19.74 20.85
C PHE A 103 6.78 -21.21 21.26
N ILE A 104 7.29 -21.45 22.46
CA ILE A 104 7.26 -22.75 23.15
C ILE A 104 6.05 -22.81 24.05
N ASP A 105 5.76 -21.73 24.77
CA ASP A 105 4.61 -21.47 25.58
C ASP A 105 4.29 -19.96 25.62
N GLU A 106 3.31 -19.53 26.40
CA GLU A 106 2.85 -18.14 26.51
C GLU A 106 3.96 -17.15 26.98
N HIS A 107 5.01 -17.64 27.59
CA HIS A 107 6.10 -16.84 28.15
C HIS A 107 7.47 -17.19 27.58
N THR A 108 7.61 -18.26 26.81
CA THR A 108 8.90 -18.76 26.33
C THR A 108 8.97 -18.72 24.82
N VAL A 109 9.98 -18.05 24.31
CA VAL A 109 10.30 -17.96 22.88
C VAL A 109 11.64 -18.63 22.64
N GLN A 110 11.68 -19.62 21.73
CA GLN A 110 12.89 -20.24 21.20
C GLN A 110 13.36 -19.44 20.00
N ILE A 111 14.66 -19.14 19.93
CA ILE A 111 15.31 -18.48 18.79
C ILE A 111 16.27 -19.49 18.17
N ASP A 112 15.98 -19.94 16.96
CA ASP A 112 16.65 -21.05 16.30
C ASP A 112 16.84 -22.24 17.26
N ASP A 113 18.02 -22.84 17.28
CA ASP A 113 18.40 -23.95 18.18
C ASP A 113 19.31 -23.52 19.36
N HIS A 114 19.61 -22.21 19.48
CA HIS A 114 20.68 -21.72 20.34
C HIS A 114 20.22 -20.89 21.54
N THR A 115 19.04 -20.25 21.52
CA THR A 115 18.64 -19.31 22.58
C THR A 115 17.19 -19.46 22.95
N GLN A 116 16.91 -19.51 24.26
CA GLN A 116 15.57 -19.38 24.80
C GLN A 116 15.45 -18.09 25.61
N ILE A 117 14.33 -17.36 25.41
CA ILE A 117 14.00 -16.19 26.19
C ILE A 117 12.68 -16.45 26.92
N ARG A 118 12.68 -16.27 28.22
CA ARG A 118 11.48 -16.17 29.01
C ARG A 118 11.09 -14.70 29.15
N ALA A 119 9.94 -14.34 28.62
CA ALA A 119 9.43 -12.97 28.61
C ALA A 119 8.11 -12.87 29.39
N GLU A 120 7.94 -11.80 30.15
CA GLU A 120 6.67 -11.50 30.82
C GLU A 120 5.64 -10.97 29.81
N ARG A 121 6.11 -10.35 28.72
CA ARG A 121 5.27 -9.73 27.67
C ARG A 121 5.93 -9.91 26.32
N ILE A 122 5.11 -10.12 25.29
CA ILE A 122 5.60 -10.37 23.93
C ILE A 122 4.80 -9.52 22.96
N VAL A 123 5.47 -8.88 22.00
CA VAL A 123 4.85 -8.18 20.88
C VAL A 123 5.21 -8.90 19.59
N ILE A 124 4.20 -9.45 18.92
CA ILE A 124 4.32 -10.05 17.58
C ILE A 124 4.30 -8.91 16.57
N ALA A 125 5.43 -8.69 15.87
CA ALA A 125 5.59 -7.63 14.87
C ALA A 125 6.30 -8.15 13.62
N THR A 126 5.97 -9.37 13.23
CA THR A 126 6.63 -10.15 12.17
C THR A 126 6.30 -9.69 10.74
N GLY A 127 5.40 -8.70 10.60
CA GLY A 127 5.08 -8.12 9.30
C GLY A 127 4.30 -9.05 8.36
N SER A 128 4.49 -8.86 7.08
CA SER A 128 3.82 -9.61 6.01
C SER A 128 4.77 -9.93 4.87
N ARG A 129 4.39 -10.88 4.01
CA ARG A 129 5.10 -11.25 2.78
C ARG A 129 4.17 -11.27 1.58
N PRO A 130 4.67 -11.11 0.34
CA PRO A 130 3.87 -11.25 -0.88
C PRO A 130 3.21 -12.62 -0.98
N ILE A 131 2.02 -12.66 -1.59
CA ILE A 131 1.33 -13.90 -1.93
C ILE A 131 1.85 -14.36 -3.29
N VAL A 132 2.28 -15.62 -3.33
CA VAL A 132 2.66 -16.33 -4.56
C VAL A 132 1.77 -17.56 -4.68
N LEU A 133 1.17 -17.78 -5.86
CA LEU A 133 0.33 -18.96 -6.10
C LEU A 133 1.22 -20.17 -6.37
N PRO A 134 0.85 -21.37 -5.86
CA PRO A 134 1.64 -22.57 -6.04
C PRO A 134 1.91 -22.93 -7.51
N GLN A 135 0.96 -22.67 -8.41
CA GLN A 135 1.11 -22.94 -9.84
C GLN A 135 2.21 -22.11 -10.52
N TRP A 136 2.63 -20.97 -9.94
CA TRP A 136 3.69 -20.14 -10.48
C TRP A 136 5.09 -20.61 -10.09
N GLN A 137 5.23 -21.51 -9.12
CA GLN A 137 6.53 -22.01 -8.68
C GLN A 137 7.33 -22.68 -9.80
N SER A 138 6.65 -23.28 -10.80
CA SER A 138 7.27 -23.88 -11.98
C SER A 138 7.99 -22.88 -12.90
N LEU A 139 7.73 -21.56 -12.72
CA LEU A 139 8.39 -20.49 -13.47
C LEU A 139 9.82 -20.21 -12.99
N GLY A 140 10.21 -20.73 -11.81
CA GLY A 140 11.57 -20.56 -11.25
C GLY A 140 11.96 -19.09 -11.16
N ASP A 141 13.14 -18.74 -11.66
CA ASP A 141 13.71 -17.37 -11.60
C ASP A 141 12.93 -16.34 -12.46
N ARG A 142 11.96 -16.79 -13.24
CA ARG A 142 11.07 -15.89 -14.00
C ARG A 142 9.87 -15.40 -13.18
N LEU A 143 9.62 -16.01 -12.03
CA LEU A 143 8.68 -15.51 -11.04
C LEU A 143 9.36 -14.52 -10.11
N VAL A 144 8.86 -13.30 -10.08
CA VAL A 144 9.39 -12.23 -9.24
C VAL A 144 8.30 -11.61 -8.37
N ILE A 145 8.70 -11.10 -7.22
CA ILE A 145 7.88 -10.28 -6.32
C ILE A 145 8.41 -8.85 -6.29
N ASN A 146 7.72 -7.94 -5.60
CA ASN A 146 8.16 -6.54 -5.52
C ASN A 146 9.58 -6.41 -4.95
N ASP A 147 10.00 -7.29 -4.05
CA ASP A 147 11.32 -7.27 -3.44
C ASP A 147 12.43 -7.47 -4.50
N ASP A 148 12.20 -8.37 -5.45
CA ASP A 148 13.14 -8.72 -6.52
C ASP A 148 13.31 -7.59 -7.53
N VAL A 149 12.22 -6.87 -7.86
CA VAL A 149 12.22 -5.75 -8.82
C VAL A 149 13.27 -4.71 -8.46
N PHE A 150 13.42 -4.39 -7.17
CA PHE A 150 14.39 -3.38 -6.70
C PHE A 150 15.83 -3.89 -6.61
N SER A 151 16.06 -5.14 -6.98
CA SER A 151 17.39 -5.77 -7.02
C SER A 151 17.89 -5.99 -8.44
N TRP A 152 17.09 -5.73 -9.46
CA TRP A 152 17.50 -5.85 -10.86
C TRP A 152 18.71 -4.97 -11.18
N ASP A 153 19.56 -5.44 -12.08
CA ASP A 153 20.72 -4.66 -12.57
C ASP A 153 20.33 -3.71 -13.70
N THR A 154 19.33 -4.07 -14.47
CA THR A 154 18.74 -3.26 -15.53
C THR A 154 17.26 -3.55 -15.68
N LEU A 155 16.56 -2.74 -16.47
CA LEU A 155 15.15 -2.99 -16.78
C LEU A 155 15.01 -4.17 -17.74
N PRO A 156 14.02 -5.07 -17.55
CA PRO A 156 13.70 -6.14 -18.49
C PRO A 156 13.01 -5.57 -19.74
N GLU A 157 12.86 -6.38 -20.78
CA GLU A 157 12.11 -5.99 -21.97
C GLU A 157 10.59 -6.09 -21.75
N SER A 158 10.15 -7.02 -20.89
CA SER A 158 8.72 -7.30 -20.70
C SER A 158 8.39 -7.93 -19.34
N VAL A 159 7.22 -7.54 -18.78
CA VAL A 159 6.73 -8.04 -17.49
C VAL A 159 5.21 -8.29 -17.55
N ALA A 160 4.79 -9.49 -17.19
CA ALA A 160 3.39 -9.80 -16.91
C ALA A 160 3.11 -9.50 -15.43
N VAL A 161 2.28 -8.50 -15.15
CA VAL A 161 1.96 -8.08 -13.77
C VAL A 161 0.66 -8.74 -13.33
N PHE A 162 0.73 -9.59 -12.31
CA PHE A 162 -0.44 -10.19 -11.71
C PHE A 162 -0.85 -9.45 -10.44
N GLY A 163 -2.01 -8.81 -10.51
CA GLY A 163 -2.59 -7.95 -9.48
C GLY A 163 -2.69 -6.49 -9.94
N THR A 164 -3.90 -5.96 -9.86
CA THR A 164 -4.27 -4.58 -10.23
C THR A 164 -4.48 -3.70 -8.98
N GLY A 165 -3.97 -4.15 -7.84
CA GLY A 165 -3.92 -3.39 -6.58
C GLY A 165 -2.79 -2.36 -6.56
N VAL A 166 -2.52 -1.82 -5.36
CA VAL A 166 -1.55 -0.73 -5.15
C VAL A 166 -0.17 -1.06 -5.74
N ILE A 167 0.40 -2.20 -5.36
CA ILE A 167 1.77 -2.58 -5.76
C ILE A 167 1.84 -2.84 -7.27
N GLY A 168 0.89 -3.63 -7.80
CA GLY A 168 0.87 -3.96 -9.22
C GLY A 168 0.68 -2.73 -10.10
N LEU A 169 -0.21 -1.82 -9.71
CA LEU A 169 -0.46 -0.59 -10.47
C LEU A 169 0.74 0.37 -10.45
N GLU A 170 1.34 0.61 -9.28
CA GLU A 170 2.51 1.46 -9.16
C GLU A 170 3.70 0.94 -9.97
N LEU A 171 4.04 -0.34 -9.82
CA LEU A 171 5.18 -0.94 -10.52
C LEU A 171 4.88 -1.15 -12.01
N GLY A 172 3.68 -1.62 -12.35
CA GLY A 172 3.27 -1.83 -13.74
C GLY A 172 3.30 -0.55 -14.55
N GLN A 173 2.75 0.56 -14.01
CA GLN A 173 2.80 1.85 -14.69
C GLN A 173 4.22 2.41 -14.77
N ALA A 174 5.01 2.32 -13.71
CA ALA A 174 6.38 2.81 -13.73
C ALA A 174 7.23 2.06 -14.76
N LEU A 175 7.13 0.73 -14.83
CA LEU A 175 7.82 -0.08 -15.83
C LEU A 175 7.37 0.25 -17.25
N SER A 176 6.06 0.35 -17.49
CA SER A 176 5.51 0.73 -18.81
C SER A 176 6.03 2.11 -19.26
N ARG A 177 6.00 3.11 -18.38
CA ARG A 177 6.52 4.46 -18.66
C ARG A 177 8.01 4.50 -18.89
N LEU A 178 8.78 3.56 -18.35
CA LEU A 178 10.20 3.39 -18.63
C LEU A 178 10.51 2.62 -19.93
N GLY A 179 9.46 2.14 -20.62
CA GLY A 179 9.58 1.48 -21.92
C GLY A 179 9.56 -0.04 -21.88
N VAL A 180 9.33 -0.63 -20.72
CA VAL A 180 9.10 -2.06 -20.57
C VAL A 180 7.71 -2.42 -21.12
N ARG A 181 7.58 -3.50 -21.88
CA ARG A 181 6.27 -4.00 -22.32
C ARG A 181 5.55 -4.64 -21.12
N VAL A 182 4.40 -4.11 -20.75
CA VAL A 182 3.63 -4.54 -19.58
C VAL A 182 2.21 -4.90 -20.00
N GLU A 183 1.70 -6.04 -19.54
CA GLU A 183 0.27 -6.33 -19.45
C GLU A 183 -0.09 -6.67 -18.00
N MET A 184 -1.26 -6.21 -17.54
CA MET A 184 -1.70 -6.41 -16.18
C MET A 184 -2.90 -7.34 -16.12
N PHE A 185 -2.83 -8.34 -15.22
CA PHE A 185 -3.84 -9.36 -15.04
C PHE A 185 -4.41 -9.28 -13.62
N GLY A 186 -5.74 -9.15 -13.53
CA GLY A 186 -6.46 -9.05 -12.26
C GLY A 186 -7.56 -10.10 -12.13
N LEU A 187 -8.05 -10.24 -10.90
CA LEU A 187 -9.25 -11.00 -10.57
C LEU A 187 -10.22 -10.08 -9.82
N GLY A 188 -11.51 -10.15 -10.17
CA GLY A 188 -12.55 -9.40 -9.48
C GLY A 188 -12.81 -7.98 -9.99
N GLY A 189 -12.23 -7.58 -11.13
CA GLY A 189 -12.59 -6.37 -11.86
C GLY A 189 -12.15 -5.05 -11.22
N LEU A 190 -11.43 -5.08 -10.09
CA LEU A 190 -11.06 -3.87 -9.34
C LEU A 190 -9.66 -3.37 -9.69
N ILE A 191 -9.47 -2.05 -9.69
CA ILE A 191 -8.18 -1.39 -9.87
C ILE A 191 -7.87 -0.47 -8.68
N GLY A 192 -6.62 -0.46 -8.22
CA GLY A 192 -6.16 0.41 -7.13
C GLY A 192 -6.85 0.18 -5.77
N GLY A 193 -7.72 -0.84 -5.67
CA GLY A 193 -8.52 -1.10 -4.47
C GLY A 193 -9.71 -0.16 -4.29
N ILE A 194 -10.13 0.55 -5.35
CA ILE A 194 -11.33 1.40 -5.39
C ILE A 194 -12.58 0.53 -5.25
N SER A 195 -13.55 0.97 -4.46
CA SER A 195 -14.84 0.29 -4.30
C SER A 195 -16.03 1.06 -4.87
N ASP A 196 -15.88 2.37 -5.10
CA ASP A 196 -16.91 3.20 -5.72
C ASP A 196 -16.96 2.93 -7.23
N PRO A 197 -18.12 2.51 -7.78
CA PRO A 197 -18.22 2.10 -9.18
C PRO A 197 -17.94 3.24 -10.18
N VAL A 198 -18.25 4.50 -9.82
CA VAL A 198 -18.00 5.67 -10.69
C VAL A 198 -16.49 5.95 -10.77
N VAL A 199 -15.79 5.93 -9.63
CA VAL A 199 -14.35 6.14 -9.59
C VAL A 199 -13.61 4.95 -10.24
N GLN A 200 -14.14 3.73 -10.07
CA GLN A 200 -13.62 2.52 -10.69
C GLN A 200 -13.69 2.58 -12.23
N GLU A 201 -14.83 3.06 -12.78
CA GLU A 201 -15.00 3.24 -14.22
C GLU A 201 -13.98 4.24 -14.79
N ASP A 202 -13.85 5.41 -14.16
CA ASP A 202 -12.86 6.43 -14.53
C ASP A 202 -11.43 5.88 -14.48
N ALA A 203 -11.06 5.19 -13.38
CA ALA A 203 -9.72 4.62 -13.22
C ALA A 203 -9.43 3.57 -14.29
N THR A 204 -10.37 2.66 -14.55
CA THR A 204 -10.22 1.62 -15.59
C THR A 204 -10.03 2.24 -16.97
N ALA A 205 -10.83 3.26 -17.31
CA ALA A 205 -10.72 3.94 -18.60
C ALA A 205 -9.39 4.68 -18.75
N ILE A 206 -8.88 5.32 -17.68
CA ILE A 206 -7.62 6.06 -17.70
C ILE A 206 -6.42 5.14 -17.85
N PHE A 207 -6.29 4.14 -16.96
CA PHE A 207 -5.12 3.26 -16.98
C PHE A 207 -5.13 2.30 -18.17
N GLY A 208 -6.31 1.91 -18.67
CA GLY A 208 -6.46 1.10 -19.87
C GLY A 208 -6.01 1.78 -21.16
N GLN A 209 -5.89 3.12 -21.19
CA GLN A 209 -5.29 3.84 -22.32
C GLN A 209 -3.77 3.71 -22.38
N GLU A 210 -3.14 3.43 -21.25
CA GLU A 210 -1.68 3.36 -21.14
C GLU A 210 -1.16 1.92 -21.09
N ILE A 211 -1.90 1.00 -20.45
CA ILE A 211 -1.49 -0.38 -20.19
C ILE A 211 -2.64 -1.31 -20.53
N PRO A 212 -2.42 -2.41 -21.29
CA PRO A 212 -3.43 -3.46 -21.44
C PRO A 212 -3.83 -4.03 -20.07
N LEU A 213 -5.13 -3.91 -19.72
CA LEU A 213 -5.69 -4.34 -18.44
C LEU A 213 -6.67 -5.51 -18.65
N HIS A 214 -6.35 -6.64 -18.06
CA HIS A 214 -7.19 -7.83 -18.06
C HIS A 214 -7.75 -8.06 -16.65
N LEU A 215 -8.78 -7.28 -16.26
CA LEU A 215 -9.24 -7.17 -14.86
C LEU A 215 -9.97 -8.42 -14.34
N ASN A 216 -10.51 -9.27 -15.24
CA ASN A 216 -11.23 -10.50 -14.94
C ASN A 216 -10.74 -11.69 -15.76
N ALA A 217 -9.49 -11.69 -16.19
CA ALA A 217 -8.96 -12.74 -17.05
C ALA A 217 -8.82 -14.07 -16.33
N GLN A 218 -9.25 -15.13 -16.98
CA GLN A 218 -8.79 -16.48 -16.70
C GLN A 218 -7.43 -16.66 -17.35
N THR A 219 -6.43 -17.08 -16.59
CA THR A 219 -5.05 -17.14 -17.06
C THR A 219 -4.42 -18.50 -16.82
N GLU A 220 -3.62 -18.96 -17.81
CA GLU A 220 -2.69 -20.07 -17.67
C GLU A 220 -1.26 -19.57 -17.90
N THR A 221 -0.33 -20.01 -17.06
CA THR A 221 1.06 -19.55 -17.12
C THR A 221 2.01 -20.72 -17.26
N ARG A 222 3.00 -20.60 -18.14
CA ARG A 222 4.05 -21.60 -18.35
C ARG A 222 5.34 -20.95 -18.84
N LEU A 223 6.44 -21.69 -18.82
CA LEU A 223 7.62 -21.32 -19.58
C LEU A 223 7.50 -21.85 -21.01
N ASN A 224 7.84 -21.02 -21.99
CA ASN A 224 8.00 -21.43 -23.38
C ASN A 224 9.38 -22.07 -23.62
N ASP A 225 9.62 -22.57 -24.83
CA ASP A 225 10.89 -23.23 -25.20
C ASP A 225 12.11 -22.31 -25.12
N LYS A 226 11.92 -20.99 -25.05
CA LYS A 226 12.97 -19.99 -24.90
C LYS A 226 13.21 -19.60 -23.43
N GLY A 227 12.49 -20.23 -22.49
CA GLY A 227 12.56 -19.91 -21.06
C GLY A 227 11.93 -18.58 -20.69
N GLN A 228 11.00 -18.05 -21.49
CA GLN A 228 10.20 -16.87 -21.17
C GLN A 228 8.85 -17.29 -20.62
N VAL A 229 8.24 -16.43 -19.80
CA VAL A 229 6.88 -16.63 -19.30
C VAL A 229 5.89 -16.42 -20.42
N GLU A 230 5.01 -17.38 -20.62
CA GLU A 230 3.87 -17.28 -21.52
C GLU A 230 2.60 -17.26 -20.69
N VAL A 231 1.80 -16.21 -20.84
CA VAL A 231 0.50 -16.03 -20.20
C VAL A 231 -0.57 -16.15 -21.27
N ALA A 232 -1.27 -17.27 -21.31
CA ALA A 232 -2.51 -17.41 -22.09
C ALA A 232 -3.66 -16.86 -21.24
N TRP A 233 -4.51 -16.02 -21.83
CA TRP A 233 -5.62 -15.40 -21.12
C TRP A 233 -6.93 -15.44 -21.93
N THR A 234 -8.03 -15.47 -21.21
CA THR A 234 -9.39 -15.35 -21.76
C THR A 234 -10.22 -14.43 -20.88
N GLN A 235 -10.87 -13.45 -21.48
CA GLN A 235 -11.77 -12.49 -20.82
C GLN A 235 -12.87 -12.06 -21.77
N ASP A 236 -14.12 -12.10 -21.33
CA ASP A 236 -15.30 -11.58 -22.07
C ASP A 236 -15.44 -12.12 -23.50
N GLY A 237 -14.99 -13.37 -23.74
CA GLY A 237 -15.01 -14.03 -25.06
C GLY A 237 -13.80 -13.72 -25.95
N GLU A 238 -12.93 -12.83 -25.53
CA GLU A 238 -11.62 -12.58 -26.16
C GLU A 238 -10.55 -13.47 -25.53
N SER A 239 -9.54 -13.82 -26.31
CA SER A 239 -8.39 -14.59 -25.84
C SER A 239 -7.10 -14.11 -26.48
N GLY A 240 -6.00 -14.25 -25.76
CA GLY A 240 -4.69 -13.88 -26.26
C GLY A 240 -3.56 -14.57 -25.50
N VAL A 241 -2.35 -14.30 -25.93
CA VAL A 241 -1.13 -14.78 -25.30
C VAL A 241 -0.15 -13.62 -25.18
N PHE A 242 0.35 -13.39 -23.97
CA PHE A 242 1.41 -12.44 -23.70
C PHE A 242 2.67 -13.18 -23.30
N THR A 243 3.79 -12.87 -23.97
CA THR A 243 5.11 -13.42 -23.63
C THR A 243 5.94 -12.37 -22.95
N ALA A 244 6.48 -12.69 -21.76
CA ALA A 244 7.23 -11.79 -20.92
C ALA A 244 8.52 -12.43 -20.39
N ASP A 245 9.50 -11.58 -20.02
CA ASP A 245 10.71 -12.03 -19.34
C ASP A 245 10.43 -12.47 -17.92
N TYR A 246 9.49 -11.79 -17.26
CA TYR A 246 9.13 -12.05 -15.86
C TYR A 246 7.61 -12.02 -15.64
N LEU A 247 7.16 -12.82 -14.66
CA LEU A 247 5.87 -12.67 -14.01
C LEU A 247 6.07 -11.98 -12.66
N LEU A 248 5.50 -10.78 -12.49
CA LEU A 248 5.47 -10.08 -11.21
C LEU A 248 4.22 -10.45 -10.42
N ALA A 249 4.40 -11.14 -9.29
CA ALA A 249 3.32 -11.48 -8.39
C ALA A 249 3.01 -10.32 -7.43
N ALA A 250 1.92 -9.59 -7.69
CA ALA A 250 1.45 -8.44 -6.90
C ALA A 250 -0.01 -8.60 -6.43
N ILE A 251 -0.44 -9.85 -6.18
CA ILE A 251 -1.83 -10.24 -5.83
C ILE A 251 -2.18 -10.05 -4.35
N GLY A 252 -1.36 -9.37 -3.61
CA GLY A 252 -1.56 -9.08 -2.19
C GLY A 252 -0.46 -9.60 -1.29
N ARG A 253 -0.68 -9.43 0.01
CA ARG A 253 0.26 -9.83 1.06
C ARG A 253 -0.44 -10.67 2.13
N ARG A 254 0.31 -11.53 2.82
CA ARG A 254 -0.19 -12.32 3.94
C ARG A 254 0.66 -12.07 5.19
N PRO A 255 0.05 -12.00 6.39
CA PRO A 255 0.77 -11.89 7.65
C PRO A 255 1.78 -13.02 7.87
N ASN A 256 2.92 -12.70 8.47
CA ASN A 256 3.96 -13.66 8.84
C ASN A 256 3.69 -14.21 10.24
N VAL A 257 2.60 -14.95 10.40
CA VAL A 257 2.17 -15.56 11.67
C VAL A 257 2.20 -17.09 11.65
N ASP A 258 2.43 -17.68 10.48
CA ASP A 258 2.72 -19.09 10.32
C ASP A 258 4.20 -19.35 10.72
N ASN A 259 4.50 -20.54 11.21
CA ASN A 259 5.85 -20.98 11.61
C ASN A 259 6.48 -20.20 12.80
N ILE A 260 5.69 -19.47 13.58
CA ILE A 260 6.16 -18.83 14.82
C ILE A 260 5.64 -19.52 16.09
N GLY A 261 5.10 -20.74 15.98
CA GLY A 261 4.69 -21.55 17.12
C GLY A 261 3.35 -21.14 17.75
N LEU A 262 2.45 -20.47 17.00
CA LEU A 262 1.12 -20.08 17.52
C LEU A 262 0.20 -21.26 17.84
N GLU A 263 0.53 -22.47 17.39
CA GLU A 263 -0.15 -23.70 17.75
C GLU A 263 0.08 -24.09 19.21
N ASN A 264 1.15 -23.60 19.83
CA ASN A 264 1.47 -23.84 21.25
C ASN A 264 0.72 -22.88 22.20
N LEU A 265 -0.09 -21.96 21.65
CA LEU A 265 -0.82 -20.94 22.39
C LEU A 265 -2.32 -21.11 22.23
N ASN A 266 -3.08 -20.85 23.30
CA ASN A 266 -4.54 -20.81 23.23
C ASN A 266 -5.05 -19.42 22.81
N LEU A 267 -4.63 -18.98 21.61
CA LEU A 267 -5.00 -17.69 21.03
C LEU A 267 -6.28 -17.80 20.21
N GLU A 268 -7.18 -16.83 20.39
CA GLU A 268 -8.27 -16.59 19.44
C GLU A 268 -7.68 -16.10 18.12
N LYS A 269 -8.08 -16.72 16.98
CA LYS A 269 -7.55 -16.45 15.64
C LYS A 269 -8.71 -16.19 14.66
N ASP A 270 -8.46 -15.33 13.69
CA ASP A 270 -9.36 -15.12 12.56
C ASP A 270 -9.35 -16.32 11.59
N ALA A 271 -10.19 -16.26 10.54
CA ALA A 271 -10.27 -17.31 9.52
C ALA A 271 -8.96 -17.53 8.73
N ARG A 272 -7.99 -16.61 8.83
CA ARG A 272 -6.67 -16.70 8.20
C ARG A 272 -5.59 -17.20 9.16
N GLY A 273 -5.95 -17.52 10.41
CA GLY A 273 -5.05 -17.97 11.45
C GLY A 273 -4.29 -16.84 12.15
N VAL A 274 -4.68 -15.59 11.95
CA VAL A 274 -4.06 -14.42 12.59
C VAL A 274 -4.68 -14.19 13.96
N PRO A 275 -3.86 -13.95 15.02
CA PRO A 275 -4.39 -13.63 16.35
C PRO A 275 -5.32 -12.40 16.30
N VAL A 276 -6.52 -12.56 16.82
CA VAL A 276 -7.48 -11.46 17.00
C VAL A 276 -6.95 -10.53 18.10
N ALA A 277 -6.89 -9.24 17.80
CA ALA A 277 -6.42 -8.24 18.75
C ALA A 277 -7.40 -7.06 18.86
N ASN A 278 -7.49 -6.51 20.07
CA ASN A 278 -8.20 -5.27 20.29
C ASN A 278 -7.52 -4.13 19.51
N PRO A 279 -8.22 -3.42 18.62
CA PRO A 279 -7.61 -2.42 17.75
C PRO A 279 -7.12 -1.17 18.50
N ARG A 280 -7.52 -0.95 19.76
CA ARG A 280 -7.13 0.21 20.57
C ARG A 280 -6.00 -0.09 21.55
N THR A 281 -5.82 -1.35 21.96
CA THR A 281 -4.79 -1.77 22.90
C THR A 281 -3.71 -2.65 22.29
N MET A 282 -3.99 -3.22 21.11
CA MET A 282 -3.17 -4.22 20.41
C MET A 282 -3.00 -5.54 21.21
N GLN A 283 -3.76 -5.75 22.28
CA GLN A 283 -3.76 -7.01 23.02
C GLN A 283 -4.49 -8.10 22.25
N THR A 284 -3.94 -9.29 22.30
CA THR A 284 -4.62 -10.52 21.86
C THR A 284 -5.55 -11.07 22.95
N SER A 285 -6.14 -12.26 22.75
CA SER A 285 -6.90 -12.96 23.78
C SER A 285 -6.04 -13.41 24.97
N ILE A 286 -4.70 -13.45 24.83
CA ILE A 286 -3.75 -13.63 25.93
C ILE A 286 -3.24 -12.25 26.37
N PRO A 287 -3.58 -11.77 27.58
CA PRO A 287 -3.44 -10.33 27.94
C PRO A 287 -2.03 -9.76 27.87
N HIS A 288 -0.99 -10.56 27.99
CA HIS A 288 0.41 -10.14 27.93
C HIS A 288 1.06 -10.35 26.53
N ILE A 289 0.27 -10.84 25.56
CA ILE A 289 0.73 -10.98 24.16
C ILE A 289 0.00 -9.94 23.29
N PHE A 290 0.77 -9.16 22.56
CA PHE A 290 0.32 -8.11 21.67
C PHE A 290 0.70 -8.45 20.23
N ILE A 291 -0.04 -7.87 19.26
CA ILE A 291 0.31 -7.99 17.83
C ILE A 291 0.19 -6.62 17.16
N ALA A 292 1.12 -6.29 16.27
CA ALA A 292 1.15 -4.96 15.64
C ALA A 292 1.68 -5.01 14.20
N GLY A 293 1.27 -4.02 13.42
CA GLY A 293 1.63 -3.85 12.02
C GLY A 293 0.96 -4.86 11.11
N ASP A 294 1.55 -5.13 9.95
CA ASP A 294 0.98 -6.05 8.96
C ASP A 294 0.69 -7.45 9.50
N ALA A 295 1.40 -7.86 10.57
CA ALA A 295 1.14 -9.12 11.25
C ALA A 295 -0.27 -9.20 11.83
N SER A 296 -0.89 -8.07 12.19
CA SER A 296 -2.26 -8.01 12.75
C SER A 296 -3.36 -8.18 11.71
N ASN A 297 -3.04 -8.10 10.42
CA ASN A 297 -4.00 -8.14 9.30
C ASN A 297 -5.12 -7.08 9.36
N GLN A 298 -4.98 -6.04 10.18
CA GLN A 298 -6.01 -5.00 10.30
C GLN A 298 -5.95 -4.02 9.13
N LEU A 299 -4.78 -3.39 8.91
CA LEU A 299 -4.57 -2.46 7.79
C LEU A 299 -3.07 -2.41 7.44
N PRO A 300 -2.63 -3.04 6.35
CA PRO A 300 -1.21 -3.18 6.01
C PRO A 300 -0.65 -1.90 5.35
N LEU A 301 -0.53 -0.83 6.13
CA LEU A 301 0.04 0.47 5.75
C LEU A 301 1.11 0.89 6.76
N LEU A 302 2.15 1.60 6.29
CA LEU A 302 3.29 1.98 7.12
C LEU A 302 2.88 2.80 8.34
N HIS A 303 2.05 3.84 8.16
CA HIS A 303 1.63 4.70 9.27
C HIS A 303 0.75 3.95 10.28
N GLU A 304 -0.08 3.02 9.82
CA GLU A 304 -0.85 2.12 10.68
C GLU A 304 0.08 1.19 11.48
N ALA A 305 1.06 0.58 10.82
CA ALA A 305 2.05 -0.26 11.50
C ALA A 305 2.85 0.53 12.56
N ALA A 306 3.13 1.82 12.29
CA ALA A 306 3.80 2.69 13.25
C ALA A 306 2.91 3.00 14.47
N ASP A 307 1.63 3.33 14.24
CA ASP A 307 0.66 3.59 15.31
C ASP A 307 0.38 2.33 16.15
N GLN A 308 0.14 1.20 15.51
CA GLN A 308 -0.04 -0.08 16.20
C GLN A 308 1.20 -0.48 16.99
N GLY A 309 2.39 -0.30 16.40
CA GLY A 309 3.66 -0.55 17.08
C GLY A 309 3.86 0.34 18.31
N LYS A 310 3.46 1.62 18.22
CA LYS A 310 3.47 2.52 19.38
C LYS A 310 2.52 2.02 20.47
N ILE A 311 1.27 1.75 20.14
CA ILE A 311 0.24 1.29 21.09
C ILE A 311 0.68 -0.02 21.77
N ALA A 312 1.10 -1.02 20.98
CA ALA A 312 1.54 -2.30 21.49
C ALA A 312 2.78 -2.18 22.39
N GLY A 313 3.76 -1.37 21.98
CA GLY A 313 4.98 -1.14 22.73
C GLY A 313 4.73 -0.44 24.07
N GLU A 314 3.94 0.65 24.07
CA GLU A 314 3.56 1.36 25.29
C GLU A 314 2.80 0.46 26.26
N ASN A 315 1.83 -0.33 25.77
CA ASN A 315 1.04 -1.21 26.60
C ASN A 315 1.86 -2.42 27.11
N ALA A 316 2.70 -3.01 26.28
CA ALA A 316 3.64 -4.03 26.75
C ALA A 316 4.60 -3.48 27.82
N GLY A 317 5.11 -2.26 27.63
CA GLY A 317 6.02 -1.63 28.57
C GLY A 317 5.38 -1.31 29.93
N ARG A 318 4.10 -0.94 29.96
CA ARG A 318 3.33 -0.56 31.15
C ARG A 318 2.55 -1.70 31.79
N TYR A 319 2.46 -2.84 31.14
CA TYR A 319 1.64 -3.94 31.60
C TYR A 319 1.81 -4.15 33.12
N PRO A 320 0.72 -4.32 33.92
CA PRO A 320 -0.68 -4.53 33.49
C PRO A 320 -1.52 -3.25 33.30
N ASP A 321 -0.94 -2.03 33.36
CA ASP A 321 -1.64 -0.76 33.14
C ASP A 321 -1.88 -0.56 31.64
N ILE A 322 -2.99 -1.10 31.13
CA ILE A 322 -3.34 -1.04 29.71
C ILE A 322 -4.15 0.21 29.40
N ARG A 323 -3.82 0.89 28.30
CA ARG A 323 -4.51 2.11 27.85
C ARG A 323 -4.86 2.04 26.40
N ASP A 324 -6.01 2.61 26.06
CA ASP A 324 -6.40 2.83 24.68
C ASP A 324 -5.41 3.76 23.98
N GLY A 325 -4.94 3.37 22.81
CA GLY A 325 -4.15 4.23 21.96
C GLY A 325 -4.99 4.96 20.92
N LEU A 326 -4.45 6.05 20.40
CA LEU A 326 -5.07 6.80 19.32
C LEU A 326 -4.99 6.00 18.00
N ARG A 327 -6.15 5.69 17.42
CA ARG A 327 -6.25 5.21 16.03
C ARG A 327 -6.56 6.39 15.12
N ARG A 328 -5.69 6.62 14.14
CA ARG A 328 -5.86 7.69 13.18
C ARG A 328 -6.83 7.30 12.08
N SER A 329 -7.39 8.30 11.42
CA SER A 329 -8.24 8.07 10.23
C SER A 329 -7.46 7.37 9.13
N MET A 330 -8.11 6.40 8.49
CA MET A 330 -7.53 5.71 7.36
C MET A 330 -7.24 6.68 6.21
N ILE A 331 -6.05 6.63 5.69
CA ILE A 331 -5.62 7.33 4.48
C ILE A 331 -4.80 6.36 3.62
N GLY A 332 -5.21 6.17 2.39
CA GLY A 332 -4.51 5.35 1.41
C GLY A 332 -4.25 6.16 0.13
N VAL A 333 -3.04 6.03 -0.40
CA VAL A 333 -2.64 6.65 -1.67
C VAL A 333 -1.93 5.60 -2.51
N VAL A 334 -2.35 5.48 -3.78
CA VAL A 334 -1.59 4.78 -4.83
C VAL A 334 -0.85 5.84 -5.63
N PHE A 335 0.46 5.75 -5.68
CA PHE A 335 1.32 6.71 -6.36
C PHE A 335 1.45 6.43 -7.87
N SER A 336 0.35 6.00 -8.48
CA SER A 336 0.18 6.06 -9.93
C SER A 336 0.00 7.50 -10.40
N ASN A 337 -0.05 7.73 -11.69
CA ASN A 337 -0.40 9.03 -12.27
C ASN A 337 -1.46 8.83 -13.38
N PRO A 338 -2.72 9.26 -13.15
CA PRO A 338 -3.20 9.96 -11.96
C PRO A 338 -3.14 9.11 -10.69
N GLN A 339 -3.09 9.80 -9.53
CA GLN A 339 -3.09 9.13 -8.23
C GLN A 339 -4.47 8.59 -7.87
N ILE A 340 -4.49 7.49 -7.10
CA ILE A 340 -5.72 6.98 -6.50
C ILE A 340 -5.66 7.21 -5.00
N ILE A 341 -6.79 7.65 -4.41
CA ILE A 341 -6.91 7.81 -2.96
C ILE A 341 -8.12 7.10 -2.39
N SER A 342 -8.01 6.73 -1.11
CA SER A 342 -9.15 6.41 -0.25
C SER A 342 -8.92 6.99 1.15
N VAL A 343 -9.95 7.60 1.74
CA VAL A 343 -9.89 8.21 3.07
C VAL A 343 -11.14 7.84 3.85
N GLY A 344 -10.98 7.52 5.13
CA GLY A 344 -12.09 7.07 5.97
C GLY A 344 -12.63 5.71 5.53
N ALA A 345 -13.95 5.52 5.60
CA ALA A 345 -14.58 4.29 5.15
C ALA A 345 -14.77 4.27 3.63
N ARG A 346 -14.63 3.09 3.02
CA ARG A 346 -14.82 2.90 1.58
C ARG A 346 -16.29 2.89 1.20
N PHE A 347 -16.61 3.27 -0.04
CA PHE A 347 -17.98 3.32 -0.56
C PHE A 347 -18.77 2.03 -0.30
N ALA A 348 -18.24 0.87 -0.67
CA ALA A 348 -18.93 -0.41 -0.50
C ALA A 348 -19.25 -0.75 0.98
N GLN A 349 -18.41 -0.30 1.91
CA GLN A 349 -18.70 -0.42 3.34
C GLN A 349 -19.81 0.54 3.75
N LEU A 350 -19.71 1.80 3.35
CA LEU A 350 -20.68 2.86 3.68
C LEU A 350 -22.04 2.59 3.08
N GLU A 351 -22.11 2.12 1.84
CA GLU A 351 -23.37 1.73 1.19
C GLU A 351 -24.09 0.64 2.00
N LYS A 352 -23.34 -0.35 2.51
CA LYS A 352 -23.89 -1.42 3.35
C LYS A 352 -24.35 -0.91 4.73
N GLU A 353 -23.60 0.03 5.32
CA GLU A 353 -23.84 0.53 6.68
C GLU A 353 -24.92 1.60 6.73
N TYR A 354 -24.92 2.55 5.80
CA TYR A 354 -25.78 3.72 5.78
C TYR A 354 -26.96 3.60 4.80
N GLY A 355 -26.85 2.77 3.75
CA GLY A 355 -27.93 2.56 2.79
C GLY A 355 -28.47 3.86 2.21
N SER A 356 -29.77 4.17 2.40
CA SER A 356 -30.43 5.36 1.90
C SER A 356 -30.03 6.68 2.57
N THR A 357 -29.36 6.63 3.72
CA THR A 357 -28.83 7.82 4.41
C THR A 357 -27.42 8.21 3.91
N LEU A 358 -26.78 7.35 3.11
CA LEU A 358 -25.52 7.71 2.46
C LEU A 358 -25.77 8.73 1.37
N VAL A 359 -25.06 9.87 1.44
CA VAL A 359 -25.04 10.89 0.41
C VAL A 359 -23.65 10.93 -0.20
N ALA A 360 -23.57 10.92 -1.51
CA ALA A 360 -22.34 11.10 -2.24
C ALA A 360 -22.39 12.36 -3.11
N GLY A 361 -21.32 13.14 -3.10
CA GLY A 361 -21.10 14.23 -4.04
C GLY A 361 -19.79 14.02 -4.80
N GLN A 362 -19.68 14.64 -5.95
CA GLN A 362 -18.58 14.38 -6.87
C GLN A 362 -18.02 15.62 -7.54
N VAL A 363 -16.81 15.51 -8.03
CA VAL A 363 -16.19 16.40 -9.02
C VAL A 363 -15.48 15.58 -10.08
N SER A 364 -15.63 15.97 -11.34
CA SER A 364 -14.75 15.50 -12.41
C SER A 364 -13.61 16.50 -12.60
N PHE A 365 -12.37 16.01 -12.64
CA PHE A 365 -11.20 16.84 -12.92
C PHE A 365 -11.11 17.28 -14.39
N ARG A 366 -11.92 16.69 -15.28
CA ARG A 366 -11.93 17.01 -16.73
C ARG A 366 -12.09 18.52 -17.01
N ASN A 367 -12.88 19.22 -16.19
CA ASN A 367 -13.13 20.66 -16.32
C ASN A 367 -12.67 21.48 -15.09
N GLN A 368 -11.93 20.88 -14.17
CA GLN A 368 -11.36 21.61 -13.04
C GLN A 368 -10.25 22.56 -13.55
N GLY A 369 -10.26 23.82 -13.11
CA GLY A 369 -9.43 24.88 -13.68
C GLY A 369 -7.94 24.59 -13.65
N ARG A 370 -7.37 24.26 -12.48
CA ARG A 370 -5.94 23.99 -12.33
C ARG A 370 -5.50 22.73 -13.09
N SER A 371 -6.31 21.66 -13.07
CA SER A 371 -6.01 20.44 -13.80
C SER A 371 -5.92 20.67 -15.31
N ARG A 372 -6.78 21.55 -15.85
CA ARG A 372 -6.70 21.97 -17.26
C ARG A 372 -5.47 22.79 -17.57
N VAL A 373 -5.10 23.73 -16.69
CA VAL A 373 -3.86 24.52 -16.84
C VAL A 373 -2.63 23.62 -16.92
N MET A 374 -2.63 22.53 -16.15
CA MET A 374 -1.52 21.58 -16.09
C MET A 374 -1.63 20.45 -17.12
N LEU A 375 -2.72 20.37 -17.89
CA LEU A 375 -3.02 19.28 -18.84
C LEU A 375 -3.03 17.87 -18.18
N VAL A 376 -3.47 17.82 -16.92
CA VAL A 376 -3.65 16.58 -16.14
C VAL A 376 -5.12 16.35 -15.78
N ASN A 377 -6.02 16.88 -16.62
CA ASN A 377 -7.44 17.01 -16.37
C ASN A 377 -8.22 15.70 -16.64
N GLN A 378 -7.97 14.70 -15.84
CA GLN A 378 -8.64 13.39 -15.90
C GLN A 378 -8.98 12.87 -14.51
N GLY A 379 -10.01 12.00 -14.47
CA GLY A 379 -10.46 11.34 -13.25
C GLY A 379 -11.52 12.12 -12.48
N SER A 380 -11.87 11.59 -11.31
CA SER A 380 -12.92 12.10 -10.43
C SER A 380 -12.59 11.88 -8.95
N LEU A 381 -13.24 12.66 -8.10
CA LEU A 381 -13.25 12.50 -6.65
C LEU A 381 -14.70 12.40 -6.18
N ARG A 382 -14.99 11.40 -5.36
CA ARG A 382 -16.27 11.24 -4.67
C ARG A 382 -16.09 11.36 -3.18
N VAL A 383 -16.99 12.09 -2.54
CA VAL A 383 -17.01 12.38 -1.09
C VAL A 383 -18.33 11.88 -0.52
N TYR A 384 -18.27 11.21 0.62
CA TYR A 384 -19.41 10.54 1.25
C TYR A 384 -19.76 11.19 2.58
N ALA A 385 -21.03 11.38 2.84
CA ALA A 385 -21.54 11.93 4.09
C ALA A 385 -22.82 11.21 4.54
N ASP A 386 -23.08 11.27 5.82
CA ASP A 386 -24.35 10.85 6.40
C ASP A 386 -25.38 11.97 6.26
N ARG A 387 -26.54 11.64 5.69
CA ARG A 387 -27.64 12.59 5.44
C ARG A 387 -28.16 13.22 6.72
N GLU A 388 -28.27 12.46 7.78
CA GLU A 388 -28.91 12.91 9.02
C GLU A 388 -28.05 13.89 9.80
N THR A 389 -26.74 13.65 9.83
CA THR A 389 -25.80 14.44 10.63
C THR A 389 -24.97 15.43 9.79
N GLY A 390 -24.94 15.26 8.47
CA GLY A 390 -24.05 15.96 7.57
C GLY A 390 -22.56 15.59 7.74
N ARG A 391 -22.25 14.56 8.54
CA ARG A 391 -20.88 14.15 8.90
C ARG A 391 -20.17 13.56 7.68
N PHE A 392 -18.94 13.98 7.45
CA PHE A 392 -18.04 13.38 6.48
C PHE A 392 -17.63 11.99 6.91
N LEU A 393 -17.79 10.98 6.06
CA LEU A 393 -17.57 9.56 6.34
C LEU A 393 -16.37 8.98 5.58
N GLY A 394 -16.08 9.50 4.40
CA GLY A 394 -15.00 8.99 3.57
C GLY A 394 -15.00 9.55 2.17
N ALA A 395 -13.98 9.18 1.41
CA ALA A 395 -13.82 9.56 0.01
C ALA A 395 -12.99 8.54 -0.76
N GLU A 396 -13.29 8.37 -2.04
CA GLU A 396 -12.47 7.65 -3.02
C GLU A 396 -12.30 8.51 -4.26
N GLY A 397 -11.12 8.45 -4.90
CA GLY A 397 -10.87 9.24 -6.10
C GLY A 397 -9.69 8.75 -6.93
N VAL A 398 -9.71 9.11 -8.20
CA VAL A 398 -8.58 9.02 -9.12
C VAL A 398 -8.38 10.40 -9.76
N GLY A 399 -7.16 10.95 -9.73
CA GLY A 399 -6.94 12.30 -10.26
C GLY A 399 -5.56 12.87 -9.93
N PRO A 400 -5.30 14.12 -10.36
CA PRO A 400 -4.01 14.76 -10.17
C PRO A 400 -3.80 15.21 -8.73
N ALA A 401 -2.59 15.01 -8.21
CA ALA A 401 -2.15 15.51 -6.90
C ALA A 401 -3.11 15.17 -5.72
N LEU A 402 -3.81 14.04 -5.81
CA LEU A 402 -4.80 13.65 -4.82
C LEU A 402 -4.21 13.33 -3.45
N GLU A 403 -2.92 13.03 -3.36
CA GLU A 403 -2.23 12.84 -2.07
C GLU A 403 -2.40 14.06 -1.14
N HIS A 404 -2.42 15.28 -1.67
CA HIS A 404 -2.62 16.49 -0.87
C HIS A 404 -4.06 16.62 -0.40
N ILE A 405 -5.02 16.36 -1.28
CA ILE A 405 -6.46 16.34 -0.94
C ILE A 405 -6.74 15.23 0.10
N ALA A 406 -6.12 14.06 -0.04
CA ALA A 406 -6.27 12.97 0.91
C ALA A 406 -5.86 13.36 2.34
N HIS A 407 -4.79 14.17 2.52
CA HIS A 407 -4.40 14.67 3.84
C HIS A 407 -5.46 15.62 4.43
N LEU A 408 -6.00 16.56 3.64
CA LEU A 408 -7.07 17.45 4.10
C LEU A 408 -8.32 16.65 4.52
N LEU A 409 -8.70 15.69 3.71
CA LEU A 409 -9.82 14.79 4.00
C LEU A 409 -9.58 13.92 5.25
N ALA A 410 -8.37 13.38 5.42
CA ALA A 410 -8.02 12.59 6.60
C ALA A 410 -8.07 13.43 7.89
N TRP A 411 -7.62 14.69 7.84
CA TRP A 411 -7.73 15.61 8.99
C TRP A 411 -9.18 15.95 9.29
N ALA A 412 -9.98 16.25 8.28
CA ALA A 412 -11.41 16.51 8.46
C ALA A 412 -12.15 15.29 9.04
N HIS A 413 -11.83 14.09 8.55
CA HIS A 413 -12.39 12.84 9.07
C HIS A 413 -11.98 12.57 10.52
N GLN A 414 -10.70 12.80 10.86
CA GLN A 414 -10.16 12.64 12.22
C GLN A 414 -10.84 13.59 13.22
N GLN A 415 -11.22 14.80 12.77
CA GLN A 415 -11.91 15.80 13.58
C GLN A 415 -13.43 15.64 13.53
N HIS A 416 -13.94 14.60 12.86
CA HIS A 416 -15.37 14.35 12.73
C HIS A 416 -16.15 15.54 12.14
N MET A 417 -15.53 16.28 11.22
CA MET A 417 -16.15 17.44 10.60
C MET A 417 -17.40 17.08 9.80
N THR A 418 -18.34 17.99 9.80
CA THR A 418 -19.50 17.96 8.86
C THR A 418 -19.14 18.63 7.55
N VAL A 419 -19.88 18.32 6.48
CA VAL A 419 -19.68 18.94 5.15
C VAL A 419 -19.80 20.47 5.19
N PRO A 420 -20.78 21.08 5.90
CA PRO A 420 -20.80 22.53 6.10
C PRO A 420 -19.53 23.08 6.75
N GLN A 421 -19.02 22.45 7.82
CA GLN A 421 -17.78 22.87 8.46
C GLN A 421 -16.58 22.78 7.54
N MET A 422 -16.52 21.76 6.66
CA MET A 422 -15.45 21.64 5.66
C MET A 422 -15.56 22.74 4.58
N LEU A 423 -16.77 23.16 4.21
CA LEU A 423 -16.99 24.24 3.27
C LEU A 423 -16.61 25.63 3.82
N ASP A 424 -16.63 25.79 5.14
CA ASP A 424 -16.18 27.02 5.84
C ASP A 424 -14.65 27.14 5.87
N MET A 425 -13.91 26.08 5.53
CA MET A 425 -12.44 26.12 5.46
C MET A 425 -11.95 26.89 4.23
N PRO A 426 -10.79 27.58 4.31
CA PRO A 426 -10.25 28.34 3.20
C PRO A 426 -9.79 27.44 2.04
N PHE A 427 -10.12 27.85 0.82
CA PHE A 427 -9.60 27.26 -0.41
C PHE A 427 -8.88 28.35 -1.22
N TYR A 428 -7.62 28.10 -1.56
CA TYR A 428 -6.85 29.00 -2.42
C TYR A 428 -7.28 28.86 -3.89
N HIS A 429 -6.89 29.80 -4.73
CA HIS A 429 -7.16 29.80 -6.18
C HIS A 429 -5.89 30.24 -6.95
N PRO A 430 -5.54 29.60 -8.08
CA PRO A 430 -6.08 28.36 -8.65
C PRO A 430 -5.28 27.12 -8.17
N VAL A 431 -5.95 26.15 -7.59
CA VAL A 431 -5.36 24.91 -7.08
C VAL A 431 -6.25 23.68 -7.38
N ILE A 432 -5.67 22.47 -7.31
CA ILE A 432 -6.43 21.22 -7.50
C ILE A 432 -7.47 21.02 -6.38
N GLU A 433 -7.16 21.47 -5.17
CA GLU A 433 -8.01 21.35 -3.97
C GLU A 433 -9.38 22.04 -4.11
N GLU A 434 -9.54 22.97 -5.08
CA GLU A 434 -10.88 23.52 -5.40
C GLU A 434 -11.83 22.45 -5.93
N GLY A 435 -11.30 21.34 -6.46
CA GLY A 435 -12.07 20.14 -6.81
C GLY A 435 -12.76 19.54 -5.59
N LEU A 436 -12.08 19.48 -4.44
CA LEU A 436 -12.70 19.06 -3.18
C LEU A 436 -13.86 19.97 -2.80
N ARG A 437 -13.70 21.31 -2.89
CA ARG A 437 -14.79 22.26 -2.60
C ARG A 437 -15.99 22.00 -3.51
N THR A 438 -15.77 21.67 -4.78
CA THR A 438 -16.84 21.35 -5.72
C THR A 438 -17.59 20.08 -5.31
N ALA A 439 -16.88 19.00 -4.97
CA ALA A 439 -17.49 17.76 -4.50
C ALA A 439 -18.27 17.97 -3.18
N LEU A 440 -17.74 18.76 -2.24
CA LEU A 440 -18.43 19.10 -1.00
C LEU A 440 -19.71 19.90 -1.22
N ARG A 441 -19.74 20.83 -2.19
CA ARG A 441 -20.96 21.55 -2.58
C ARG A 441 -22.00 20.63 -3.19
N ASP A 442 -21.58 19.64 -3.96
CA ASP A 442 -22.47 18.63 -4.51
C ASP A 442 -23.07 17.75 -3.40
N VAL A 443 -22.28 17.34 -2.38
CA VAL A 443 -22.82 16.68 -1.18
C VAL A 443 -23.84 17.59 -0.48
N ALA A 444 -23.48 18.87 -0.22
CA ALA A 444 -24.35 19.80 0.50
C ALA A 444 -25.70 20.01 -0.17
N ALA A 445 -25.73 20.06 -1.51
CA ALA A 445 -26.96 20.15 -2.28
C ALA A 445 -27.85 18.91 -2.16
N ASN A 446 -27.27 17.76 -1.86
CA ASN A 446 -27.95 16.47 -1.69
C ASN A 446 -28.29 16.15 -0.22
N LEU A 447 -27.77 16.91 0.75
CA LEU A 447 -28.14 16.81 2.17
C LEU A 447 -29.49 17.47 2.47
N ALA A 448 -29.85 18.50 1.71
CA ALA A 448 -31.12 19.21 1.80
C ALA A 448 -32.24 18.43 1.08
#